data_5f180a1284ae51167e62acb0871871c3
#
_entry.id   5f180a1284ae51167e62acb0871871c3
#
_cell.length_a   1.000
_cell.length_b   1.000
_cell.length_c   1.000
_cell.angle_alpha   90.00
_cell.angle_beta   90.00
_cell.angle_gamma   90.00
#
_symmetry.space_group_name_H-M   'P 1'
#
loop_
_entity.id
_entity.type
_entity.pdbx_description
1 polymer ?
#
loop_
_entity_poly.entity_id
_entity_poly.type
_entity_poly.pdbx_seq_one_letter_code
_entity_poly.pdbx_strand_id
1 'polypeptide(L)'
;MTRHLDTAAYVGDRPPTLDELGLALHGIAAEHPGVCSLQEFGRSRAGRPMTMLTVPGGPLPVLVLGAPHPNEPIGMATALALARYVTGHAEARERVTWHIVGCADPDGVAANESWWAATPWPPSLEAYHRGLYRPPAAAQPEWTFPTSHFTATLPETRAVMGVIDAVRPALTVSLHNADSSGTFLLTSRAEPWLAEVMADIAGSHGLPVEGSPMDCIDLPPQGKGVFVLPDLTPPKATGSEEGTWGHTGASSAHYTDRHGGLGILPEVPMWATTPIDLPSEKAVCFLTEAHDALGRLIDRLPQSQDLFFLNAAIETRSILPRMAELIRENSEAGSGQDLALLIPCRAAGMLLRHIDQCLATDPKSPRLHAVRDGVDAFLRAWCRRAEQALRPRPLPLSRTAGYQLAMILAVAERLAAAPAGPSGTAT
;
A
#
# COMPACT_ATOMS: atom_id res chain seq x y z
N MET A 1 -13.37 0.17 24.56
CA MET A 1 -13.19 1.64 24.70
C MET A 1 -13.05 2.37 23.35
N THR A 2 -12.60 1.72 22.28
CA THR A 2 -12.36 2.30 20.94
C THR A 2 -13.62 2.62 20.11
N ARG A 3 -14.82 2.20 20.51
CA ARG A 3 -16.06 2.30 19.70
C ARG A 3 -16.57 3.75 19.45
N HIS A 4 -15.98 4.78 20.06
CA HIS A 4 -16.41 6.18 19.94
C HIS A 4 -15.27 7.19 19.82
N LEU A 5 -14.07 6.71 19.40
CA LEU A 5 -12.95 7.62 19.19
C LEU A 5 -13.23 8.50 17.96
N ASP A 6 -13.26 9.82 18.15
CA ASP A 6 -13.25 10.76 17.05
C ASP A 6 -11.85 10.79 16.40
N THR A 7 -11.60 9.83 15.53
CA THR A 7 -10.33 9.71 14.81
C THR A 7 -10.08 10.87 13.86
N ALA A 8 -11.13 11.57 13.42
CA ALA A 8 -11.04 12.69 12.50
C ALA A 8 -10.23 13.86 13.09
N ALA A 9 -10.27 14.05 14.41
CA ALA A 9 -9.56 15.13 15.09
C ALA A 9 -8.03 15.05 14.95
N TYR A 10 -7.47 13.87 14.62
CA TYR A 10 -6.02 13.64 14.50
C TYR A 10 -5.54 13.62 13.04
N VAL A 11 -6.45 13.58 12.07
CA VAL A 11 -6.16 13.45 10.65
C VAL A 11 -6.28 14.81 9.97
N GLY A 12 -5.32 15.16 9.12
CA GLY A 12 -5.38 16.37 8.28
C GLY A 12 -6.30 16.21 7.07
N ASP A 13 -6.42 17.28 6.28
CA ASP A 13 -7.28 17.30 5.08
C ASP A 13 -6.69 16.51 3.90
N ARG A 14 -5.36 16.33 3.86
CA ARG A 14 -4.62 15.54 2.88
C ARG A 14 -3.45 14.80 3.52
N PRO A 15 -2.89 13.77 2.87
CA PRO A 15 -1.66 13.14 3.33
C PRO A 15 -0.51 14.16 3.40
N PRO A 16 0.40 14.05 4.40
CA PRO A 16 1.57 14.91 4.46
C PRO A 16 2.55 14.59 3.32
N THR A 17 3.39 15.55 2.95
CA THR A 17 4.63 15.28 2.20
C THR A 17 5.68 14.68 3.14
N LEU A 18 6.81 14.19 2.60
CA LEU A 18 7.92 13.68 3.44
C LEU A 18 8.46 14.76 4.38
N ASP A 19 8.63 15.99 3.87
CA ASP A 19 9.12 17.09 4.68
C ASP A 19 8.13 17.48 5.78
N GLU A 20 6.84 17.56 5.45
CA GLU A 20 5.78 17.84 6.42
C GLU A 20 5.69 16.74 7.48
N LEU A 21 5.79 15.46 7.08
CA LEU A 21 5.81 14.32 7.98
C LEU A 21 7.02 14.37 8.92
N GLY A 22 8.20 14.61 8.37
CA GLY A 22 9.44 14.74 9.13
C GLY A 22 9.36 15.86 10.16
N LEU A 23 8.95 17.07 9.72
CA LEU A 23 8.76 18.23 10.61
C LEU A 23 7.74 17.94 11.73
N ALA A 24 6.61 17.29 11.40
CA ALA A 24 5.58 16.96 12.37
C ALA A 24 6.07 15.95 13.41
N LEU A 25 6.79 14.89 13.01
CA LEU A 25 7.35 13.90 13.94
C LEU A 25 8.43 14.50 14.85
N HIS A 26 9.29 15.38 14.32
CA HIS A 26 10.25 16.13 15.13
C HIS A 26 9.57 17.07 16.13
N GLY A 27 8.50 17.76 15.68
CA GLY A 27 7.67 18.61 16.55
C GLY A 27 7.08 17.82 17.71
N ILE A 28 6.43 16.67 17.44
CA ILE A 28 5.87 15.78 18.45
C ILE A 28 6.95 15.35 19.47
N ALA A 29 8.13 14.94 19.00
CA ALA A 29 9.22 14.53 19.88
C ALA A 29 9.74 15.69 20.74
N ALA A 30 9.79 16.91 20.22
CA ALA A 30 10.21 18.11 20.93
C ALA A 30 9.16 18.58 21.95
N GLU A 31 7.88 18.46 21.64
CA GLU A 31 6.76 18.81 22.54
C GLU A 31 6.58 17.81 23.70
N HIS A 32 6.99 16.54 23.48
CA HIS A 32 6.81 15.45 24.43
C HIS A 32 8.11 14.71 24.81
N PRO A 33 9.18 15.41 25.24
CA PRO A 33 10.52 14.82 25.40
C PRO A 33 10.59 13.72 26.48
N GLY A 34 9.65 13.73 27.43
CA GLY A 34 9.53 12.69 28.47
C GLY A 34 8.63 11.52 28.09
N VAL A 35 7.98 11.58 26.91
CA VAL A 35 6.97 10.61 26.48
C VAL A 35 7.43 9.80 25.28
N CYS A 36 8.16 10.42 24.37
CA CYS A 36 8.59 9.76 23.13
C CYS A 36 10.00 10.18 22.71
N SER A 37 10.59 9.40 21.80
CA SER A 37 11.86 9.71 21.17
C SER A 37 11.78 9.41 19.67
N LEU A 38 12.41 10.26 18.85
CA LEU A 38 12.55 10.08 17.42
C LEU A 38 13.99 9.70 17.09
N GLN A 39 14.20 8.60 16.38
CA GLN A 39 15.53 8.09 16.03
C GLN A 39 15.60 7.73 14.52
N GLU A 40 16.73 8.02 13.89
CA GLU A 40 17.06 7.47 12.59
C GLU A 40 17.48 6.01 12.77
N PHE A 41 16.83 5.09 12.06
CA PHE A 41 17.12 3.65 12.11
C PHE A 41 17.72 3.11 10.82
N GLY A 42 17.76 3.91 9.75
CA GLY A 42 18.32 3.54 8.47
C GLY A 42 18.25 4.65 7.43
N ARG A 43 18.71 4.32 6.23
CA ARG A 43 18.66 5.20 5.07
C ARG A 43 18.16 4.46 3.84
N SER A 44 17.42 5.16 3.00
CA SER A 44 16.95 4.65 1.71
C SER A 44 18.09 4.53 0.70
N ARG A 45 17.79 3.95 -0.46
CA ARG A 45 18.71 3.85 -1.62
C ARG A 45 19.28 5.21 -2.05
N ALA A 46 18.46 6.26 -2.00
CA ALA A 46 18.90 7.61 -2.31
C ALA A 46 19.50 8.38 -1.09
N GLY A 47 19.70 7.69 0.03
CA GLY A 47 20.30 8.26 1.24
C GLY A 47 19.35 9.09 2.12
N ARG A 48 18.03 9.07 1.86
CA ARG A 48 17.04 9.72 2.73
C ARG A 48 16.97 9.04 4.09
N PRO A 49 16.92 9.82 5.19
CA PRO A 49 16.80 9.24 6.53
C PRO A 49 15.46 8.53 6.70
N MET A 50 15.49 7.38 7.34
CA MET A 50 14.31 6.64 7.80
C MET A 50 14.22 6.75 9.30
N THR A 51 13.15 7.36 9.80
CA THR A 51 12.98 7.67 11.22
C THR A 51 11.85 6.88 11.85
N MET A 52 12.01 6.54 13.13
CA MET A 52 11.02 5.86 13.95
C MET A 52 10.76 6.67 15.21
N LEU A 53 9.50 6.99 15.46
CA LEU A 53 9.04 7.53 16.72
C LEU A 53 8.72 6.36 17.66
N THR A 54 9.41 6.32 18.81
CA THR A 54 9.12 5.35 19.87
C THR A 54 8.41 6.05 21.02
N VAL A 55 7.26 5.49 21.41
CA VAL A 55 6.47 5.95 22.56
C VAL A 55 6.41 4.81 23.56
N PRO A 56 7.30 4.79 24.57
CA PRO A 56 7.35 3.75 25.59
C PRO A 56 6.05 3.68 26.41
N GLY A 57 5.71 2.46 26.83
CA GLY A 57 4.52 2.20 27.63
C GLY A 57 4.54 0.78 28.19
N GLY A 58 3.44 0.05 28.01
CA GLY A 58 3.27 -1.32 28.48
C GLY A 58 4.09 -2.36 27.72
N PRO A 59 3.93 -3.64 28.11
CA PRO A 59 4.79 -4.73 27.64
C PRO A 59 4.51 -5.20 26.20
N LEU A 60 3.41 -4.77 25.56
CA LEU A 60 3.08 -5.19 24.20
C LEU A 60 3.78 -4.28 23.17
N PRO A 61 4.83 -4.74 22.46
CA PRO A 61 5.46 -3.95 21.41
C PRO A 61 4.62 -4.01 20.13
N VAL A 62 4.26 -2.84 19.61
CA VAL A 62 3.53 -2.67 18.33
C VAL A 62 4.36 -1.84 17.39
N LEU A 63 4.59 -2.35 16.16
CA LEU A 63 5.24 -1.65 15.07
C LEU A 63 4.20 -1.23 14.03
N VAL A 64 4.24 0.04 13.62
CA VAL A 64 3.38 0.57 12.55
C VAL A 64 4.24 1.14 11.44
N LEU A 65 4.00 0.71 10.20
CA LEU A 65 4.72 1.10 9.01
C LEU A 65 3.79 1.91 8.09
N GLY A 66 4.07 3.19 7.91
CA GLY A 66 3.38 4.05 6.96
C GLY A 66 4.01 3.97 5.57
N ALA A 67 3.22 4.14 4.52
CA ALA A 67 3.63 4.11 3.12
C ALA A 67 4.63 2.98 2.79
N PRO A 68 4.25 1.71 3.01
CA PRO A 68 5.05 0.57 2.57
C PRO A 68 5.14 0.51 1.04
N HIS A 69 4.12 1.04 0.37
CA HIS A 69 4.12 1.31 -1.05
C HIS A 69 4.06 2.82 -1.33
N PRO A 70 4.80 3.30 -2.34
CA PRO A 70 5.03 4.73 -2.51
C PRO A 70 3.82 5.53 -2.99
N ASN A 71 2.84 4.89 -3.62
CA ASN A 71 1.59 5.47 -4.07
C ASN A 71 0.46 5.38 -3.04
N GLU A 72 0.77 4.99 -1.80
CA GLU A 72 -0.18 4.72 -0.73
C GLU A 72 0.00 5.70 0.46
N PRO A 73 -0.26 7.00 0.25
CA PRO A 73 0.07 8.04 1.23
C PRO A 73 -0.87 8.09 2.43
N ILE A 74 -2.01 7.38 2.40
CA ILE A 74 -2.96 7.33 3.54
C ILE A 74 -2.25 6.80 4.79
N GLY A 75 -1.35 5.80 4.61
CA GLY A 75 -0.56 5.25 5.70
C GLY A 75 0.32 6.26 6.42
N MET A 76 0.87 7.28 5.73
CA MET A 76 1.63 8.36 6.37
C MET A 76 0.73 9.23 7.25
N ALA A 77 -0.46 9.56 6.77
CA ALA A 77 -1.44 10.33 7.54
C ALA A 77 -1.90 9.56 8.78
N THR A 78 -2.12 8.26 8.65
CA THR A 78 -2.49 7.36 9.75
C THR A 78 -1.37 7.25 10.80
N ALA A 79 -0.12 7.06 10.36
CA ALA A 79 1.04 6.99 11.25
C ALA A 79 1.21 8.30 12.05
N LEU A 80 1.04 9.45 11.40
CA LEU A 80 1.08 10.76 12.05
C LEU A 80 -0.09 10.94 13.03
N ALA A 81 -1.31 10.53 12.65
CA ALA A 81 -2.47 10.56 13.53
C ALA A 81 -2.28 9.67 14.77
N LEU A 82 -1.74 8.47 14.59
CA LEU A 82 -1.39 7.58 15.68
C LEU A 82 -0.34 8.22 16.61
N ALA A 83 0.71 8.81 16.04
CA ALA A 83 1.75 9.48 16.83
C ALA A 83 1.16 10.59 17.74
N ARG A 84 0.29 11.44 17.20
CA ARG A 84 -0.42 12.48 17.95
C ARG A 84 -1.31 11.89 19.04
N TYR A 85 -2.05 10.84 18.71
CA TYR A 85 -2.97 10.20 19.63
C TYR A 85 -2.22 9.58 20.81
N VAL A 86 -1.24 8.72 20.56
CA VAL A 86 -0.56 7.96 21.63
C VAL A 86 0.36 8.82 22.49
N THR A 87 0.87 9.95 22.00
CA THR A 87 1.63 10.90 22.83
C THR A 87 0.72 11.73 23.72
N GLY A 88 -0.48 12.10 23.25
CA GLY A 88 -1.46 12.88 24.01
C GLY A 88 -2.27 12.08 25.05
N HIS A 89 -2.36 10.73 24.93
CA HIS A 89 -3.24 9.89 25.73
C HIS A 89 -2.45 8.83 26.48
N ALA A 90 -2.35 8.98 27.81
CA ALA A 90 -1.60 8.05 28.65
C ALA A 90 -2.17 6.63 28.64
N GLU A 91 -3.49 6.51 28.61
CA GLU A 91 -4.21 5.24 28.55
C GLU A 91 -3.90 4.41 27.31
N ALA A 92 -3.59 5.05 26.18
CA ALA A 92 -3.17 4.37 24.96
C ALA A 92 -1.79 3.70 25.08
N ARG A 93 -1.02 4.04 26.12
CA ARG A 93 0.33 3.54 26.38
C ARG A 93 0.40 2.56 27.54
N GLU A 94 -0.63 2.44 28.38
CA GLU A 94 -0.56 1.63 29.61
C GLU A 94 -0.16 0.18 29.36
N ARG A 95 -0.59 -0.40 28.24
CA ARG A 95 -0.32 -1.79 27.88
C ARG A 95 0.55 -1.96 26.65
N VAL A 96 0.81 -0.88 25.91
CA VAL A 96 1.45 -0.91 24.59
C VAL A 96 2.66 0.01 24.55
N THR A 97 3.76 -0.49 24.01
CA THR A 97 4.88 0.33 23.53
C THR A 97 4.74 0.47 22.02
N TRP A 98 4.69 1.72 21.56
CA TRP A 98 4.48 2.03 20.14
C TRP A 98 5.79 2.36 19.44
N HIS A 99 6.00 1.75 18.28
CA HIS A 99 7.08 2.04 17.35
C HIS A 99 6.46 2.45 16.03
N ILE A 100 6.63 3.70 15.60
CA ILE A 100 5.93 4.29 14.47
C ILE A 100 6.93 4.75 13.44
N VAL A 101 6.97 4.05 12.30
CA VAL A 101 7.71 4.44 11.09
C VAL A 101 6.73 5.19 10.20
N GLY A 102 6.95 6.49 10.02
CA GLY A 102 6.03 7.33 9.25
C GLY A 102 6.03 7.02 7.75
N CYS A 103 7.18 6.59 7.19
CA CYS A 103 7.33 6.23 5.78
C CYS A 103 8.38 5.13 5.62
N ALA A 104 8.00 4.01 5.02
CA ALA A 104 8.88 2.86 4.77
C ALA A 104 9.54 2.89 3.38
N ASP A 105 8.99 3.63 2.39
CA ASP A 105 9.58 3.85 1.06
C ASP A 105 9.72 5.35 0.75
N PRO A 106 10.68 6.08 1.38
CA PRO A 106 10.78 7.51 1.18
C PRO A 106 11.23 7.92 -0.24
N ASP A 107 11.97 7.07 -0.97
CA ASP A 107 12.38 7.38 -2.32
C ASP A 107 11.21 7.28 -3.31
N GLY A 108 10.42 6.25 -3.17
CA GLY A 108 9.23 6.08 -3.98
C GLY A 108 8.14 7.11 -3.66
N VAL A 109 7.96 7.47 -2.38
CA VAL A 109 7.04 8.54 -1.95
C VAL A 109 7.45 9.88 -2.56
N ALA A 110 8.74 10.26 -2.52
CA ALA A 110 9.23 11.48 -3.16
C ALA A 110 8.90 11.55 -4.67
N ALA A 111 8.85 10.41 -5.35
CA ALA A 111 8.45 10.34 -6.75
C ALA A 111 6.94 10.49 -6.95
N ASN A 112 6.12 10.40 -5.90
CA ASN A 112 4.67 10.46 -5.94
C ASN A 112 4.06 11.76 -5.42
N GLU A 113 4.73 12.50 -4.54
CA GLU A 113 4.15 13.64 -3.80
C GLU A 113 3.42 14.66 -4.67
N SER A 114 3.84 14.85 -5.92
CA SER A 114 3.27 15.85 -6.83
C SER A 114 1.76 15.71 -7.04
N TRP A 115 1.20 14.50 -6.96
CA TRP A 115 -0.22 14.30 -7.23
C TRP A 115 -1.13 14.52 -6.03
N TRP A 116 -0.59 14.58 -4.78
CA TRP A 116 -1.42 14.93 -3.62
C TRP A 116 -1.01 16.23 -2.92
N ALA A 117 0.23 16.70 -3.10
CA ALA A 117 0.69 17.89 -2.40
C ALA A 117 0.01 19.18 -2.85
N ALA A 118 -0.31 19.30 -4.14
CA ALA A 118 -0.83 20.53 -4.78
C ALA A 118 -2.30 20.42 -5.22
N THR A 119 -2.98 19.30 -4.94
CA THR A 119 -4.37 19.07 -5.38
C THR A 119 -5.29 18.82 -4.18
N PRO A 120 -6.61 19.08 -4.30
CA PRO A 120 -7.56 18.60 -3.31
C PRO A 120 -7.48 17.08 -3.15
N TRP A 121 -7.64 16.59 -1.94
CA TRP A 121 -7.64 15.16 -1.66
C TRP A 121 -9.06 14.56 -1.72
N PRO A 122 -9.24 13.37 -2.29
CA PRO A 122 -8.33 12.73 -3.24
C PRO A 122 -8.38 13.44 -4.61
N PRO A 123 -7.33 13.33 -5.44
CA PRO A 123 -7.29 13.94 -6.77
C PRO A 123 -8.30 13.27 -7.72
N SER A 124 -8.49 13.83 -8.92
CA SER A 124 -9.17 13.11 -10.01
C SER A 124 -8.35 11.90 -10.46
N LEU A 125 -8.98 10.89 -11.07
CA LEU A 125 -8.27 9.72 -11.60
C LEU A 125 -7.16 10.13 -12.58
N GLU A 126 -7.41 11.14 -13.44
CA GLU A 126 -6.39 11.62 -14.37
C GLU A 126 -5.20 12.25 -13.64
N ALA A 127 -5.42 13.10 -12.65
CA ALA A 127 -4.35 13.73 -11.88
C ALA A 127 -3.53 12.71 -11.11
N TYR A 128 -4.19 11.73 -10.50
CA TYR A 128 -3.53 10.60 -9.82
C TYR A 128 -2.62 9.84 -10.77
N HIS A 129 -3.14 9.32 -11.88
CA HIS A 129 -2.36 8.50 -12.80
C HIS A 129 -1.25 9.27 -13.51
N ARG A 130 -1.40 10.58 -13.74
CA ARG A 130 -0.33 11.43 -14.29
C ARG A 130 0.87 11.57 -13.35
N GLY A 131 0.62 11.60 -12.06
CA GLY A 131 1.66 11.76 -11.05
C GLY A 131 2.13 10.45 -10.43
N LEU A 132 1.45 9.34 -10.67
CA LEU A 132 1.71 8.05 -10.07
C LEU A 132 3.10 7.51 -10.41
N TYR A 133 3.73 6.90 -9.41
CA TYR A 133 4.84 5.97 -9.53
C TYR A 133 4.58 4.74 -8.66
N ARG A 134 4.53 3.58 -9.27
CA ARG A 134 4.54 2.28 -8.61
C ARG A 134 5.73 1.50 -9.17
N PRO A 135 6.80 1.28 -8.38
CA PRO A 135 7.97 0.56 -8.85
C PRO A 135 7.65 -0.91 -9.16
N PRO A 136 8.50 -1.59 -9.94
CA PRO A 136 8.47 -3.03 -10.05
C PRO A 136 8.46 -3.71 -8.68
N ALA A 137 7.84 -4.88 -8.56
CA ALA A 137 7.69 -5.57 -7.27
C ALA A 137 9.04 -5.81 -6.58
N ALA A 138 10.09 -6.17 -7.33
CA ALA A 138 11.45 -6.33 -6.81
C ALA A 138 12.12 -5.02 -6.36
N ALA A 139 11.50 -3.87 -6.60
CA ALA A 139 11.95 -2.55 -6.17
C ALA A 139 11.02 -1.91 -5.11
N GLN A 140 10.07 -2.66 -4.57
CA GLN A 140 9.16 -2.25 -3.50
C GLN A 140 9.67 -2.79 -2.16
N PRO A 141 9.96 -1.94 -1.16
CA PRO A 141 10.48 -2.40 0.14
C PRO A 141 9.60 -3.46 0.80
N GLU A 142 8.27 -3.35 0.70
CA GLU A 142 7.32 -4.28 1.31
C GLU A 142 7.41 -5.70 0.75
N TRP A 143 7.84 -5.86 -0.51
CA TRP A 143 7.94 -7.16 -1.19
C TRP A 143 9.37 -7.63 -1.43
N THR A 144 10.32 -7.16 -0.61
CA THR A 144 11.75 -7.55 -0.74
C THR A 144 12.36 -8.12 0.55
N PHE A 145 11.52 -8.58 1.48
CA PHE A 145 12.00 -9.37 2.62
C PHE A 145 12.49 -10.73 2.12
N PRO A 146 13.63 -11.24 2.65
CA PRO A 146 14.26 -12.42 2.09
C PRO A 146 13.43 -13.68 2.31
N THR A 147 13.42 -14.54 1.29
CA THR A 147 12.91 -15.90 1.32
C THR A 147 14.01 -16.88 0.89
N SER A 148 13.71 -18.18 0.83
CA SER A 148 14.64 -19.16 0.27
C SER A 148 14.94 -18.92 -1.22
N HIS A 149 14.10 -18.19 -1.94
CA HIS A 149 14.19 -17.93 -3.39
C HIS A 149 14.51 -16.49 -3.74
N PHE A 150 14.30 -15.56 -2.81
CA PHE A 150 14.49 -14.13 -3.03
C PHE A 150 15.47 -13.56 -2.00
N THR A 151 16.60 -13.01 -2.48
CA THR A 151 17.67 -12.44 -1.63
C THR A 151 18.03 -11.00 -1.97
N ALA A 152 17.39 -10.41 -3.00
CA ALA A 152 17.65 -9.04 -3.46
C ALA A 152 16.99 -7.97 -2.56
N THR A 153 17.22 -8.10 -1.24
CA THR A 153 16.64 -7.21 -0.22
C THR A 153 17.14 -5.79 -0.35
N LEU A 154 16.20 -4.83 -0.38
CA LEU A 154 16.51 -3.40 -0.48
C LEU A 154 17.08 -2.82 0.83
N PRO A 155 17.82 -1.69 0.79
CA PRO A 155 18.29 -0.99 2.01
C PRO A 155 17.16 -0.64 2.98
N GLU A 156 16.04 -0.14 2.47
CA GLU A 156 14.84 0.19 3.25
C GLU A 156 14.29 -1.04 3.97
N THR A 157 14.19 -2.15 3.25
CA THR A 157 13.73 -3.43 3.82
C THR A 157 14.68 -3.94 4.90
N ARG A 158 16.02 -3.87 4.65
CA ARG A 158 17.01 -4.24 5.67
C ARG A 158 16.90 -3.39 6.92
N ALA A 159 16.64 -2.08 6.77
CA ALA A 159 16.44 -1.20 7.90
C ALA A 159 15.20 -1.60 8.71
N VAL A 160 14.06 -1.88 8.05
CA VAL A 160 12.84 -2.35 8.71
C VAL A 160 13.04 -3.73 9.36
N MET A 161 13.77 -4.66 8.71
CA MET A 161 14.15 -5.94 9.31
C MET A 161 14.92 -5.75 10.62
N GLY A 162 15.89 -4.83 10.63
CA GLY A 162 16.65 -4.50 11.85
C GLY A 162 15.76 -4.00 12.99
N VAL A 163 14.73 -3.21 12.67
CA VAL A 163 13.71 -2.79 13.65
C VAL A 163 12.90 -3.98 14.16
N ILE A 164 12.38 -4.84 13.25
CA ILE A 164 11.61 -6.02 13.64
C ILE A 164 12.44 -6.98 14.51
N ASP A 165 13.70 -7.22 14.15
CA ASP A 165 14.61 -8.10 14.92
C ASP A 165 14.91 -7.55 16.31
N ALA A 166 15.07 -6.22 16.43
CA ALA A 166 15.36 -5.56 17.70
C ALA A 166 14.12 -5.45 18.62
N VAL A 167 12.97 -5.06 18.03
CA VAL A 167 11.72 -4.81 18.76
C VAL A 167 10.97 -6.10 19.07
N ARG A 168 11.02 -7.08 18.15
CA ARG A 168 10.21 -8.31 18.15
C ARG A 168 8.73 -7.99 18.40
N PRO A 169 8.09 -7.23 17.51
CA PRO A 169 6.75 -6.74 17.74
C PRO A 169 5.75 -7.89 17.88
N ALA A 170 4.86 -7.78 18.85
CA ALA A 170 3.72 -8.68 18.99
C ALA A 170 2.67 -8.41 17.89
N LEU A 171 2.67 -7.17 17.36
CA LEU A 171 1.86 -6.75 16.24
C LEU A 171 2.67 -5.85 15.31
N THR A 172 2.70 -6.17 14.03
CA THR A 172 3.13 -5.23 12.98
C THR A 172 1.94 -4.87 12.11
N VAL A 173 1.73 -3.58 11.90
CA VAL A 173 0.70 -3.04 11.02
C VAL A 173 1.36 -2.33 9.85
N SER A 174 1.26 -2.89 8.65
CA SER A 174 1.70 -2.26 7.41
C SER A 174 0.50 -1.55 6.79
N LEU A 175 0.57 -0.22 6.65
CA LEU A 175 -0.57 0.62 6.30
C LEU A 175 -0.68 0.80 4.80
N HIS A 176 -1.60 0.08 4.20
CA HIS A 176 -1.84 0.06 2.76
C HIS A 176 -3.06 0.86 2.33
N ASN A 177 -3.13 1.24 1.05
CA ASN A 177 -4.36 1.70 0.45
C ASN A 177 -4.55 1.22 -0.99
N ALA A 178 -5.74 0.74 -1.28
CA ALA A 178 -6.20 0.43 -2.63
C ALA A 178 -6.65 1.69 -3.38
N ASP A 179 -6.67 1.64 -4.72
CA ASP A 179 -7.19 2.74 -5.52
C ASP A 179 -8.71 2.88 -5.32
N SER A 180 -9.44 1.77 -5.39
CA SER A 180 -10.92 1.75 -5.40
C SER A 180 -11.49 0.55 -4.66
N SER A 181 -12.80 0.40 -4.68
CA SER A 181 -13.60 -0.69 -4.10
C SER A 181 -13.92 -0.51 -2.61
N GLY A 182 -13.66 -1.50 -1.79
CA GLY A 182 -13.91 -1.51 -0.36
C GLY A 182 -12.65 -1.71 0.46
N THR A 183 -12.81 -1.70 1.78
CA THR A 183 -11.73 -2.02 2.69
C THR A 183 -11.61 -3.53 2.88
N PHE A 184 -10.40 -4.05 3.00
CA PHE A 184 -10.10 -5.43 3.33
C PHE A 184 -8.83 -5.52 4.19
N LEU A 185 -8.53 -6.71 4.69
CA LEU A 185 -7.41 -6.96 5.58
C LEU A 185 -6.66 -8.21 5.15
N LEU A 186 -5.34 -8.08 4.98
CA LEU A 186 -4.44 -9.21 4.89
C LEU A 186 -3.82 -9.49 6.26
N THR A 187 -3.59 -10.76 6.57
CA THR A 187 -2.99 -11.17 7.85
C THR A 187 -1.96 -12.28 7.64
N SER A 188 -0.90 -12.28 8.44
CA SER A 188 0.16 -13.28 8.36
C SER A 188 -0.29 -14.70 8.78
N ARG A 189 -1.32 -14.79 9.59
CA ARG A 189 -1.91 -16.05 10.05
C ARG A 189 -3.39 -15.91 10.37
N ALA A 190 -4.05 -17.05 10.54
CA ALA A 190 -5.46 -17.12 10.86
C ALA A 190 -5.79 -16.56 12.25
N GLU A 191 -6.62 -15.51 12.27
CA GLU A 191 -7.18 -14.90 13.49
C GLU A 191 -8.67 -14.57 13.27
N PRO A 192 -9.59 -15.53 13.52
CA PRO A 192 -11.00 -15.40 13.15
C PRO A 192 -11.70 -14.15 13.69
N TRP A 193 -11.27 -13.63 14.83
CA TRP A 193 -11.83 -12.42 15.44
C TRP A 193 -11.57 -11.13 14.65
N LEU A 194 -10.58 -11.13 13.74
CA LEU A 194 -10.26 -9.95 12.93
C LEU A 194 -11.41 -9.55 12.00
N ALA A 195 -12.16 -10.50 11.47
CA ALA A 195 -13.28 -10.21 10.57
C ALA A 195 -14.40 -9.43 11.26
N GLU A 196 -14.72 -9.76 12.51
CA GLU A 196 -15.73 -9.05 13.32
C GLU A 196 -15.23 -7.63 13.65
N VAL A 197 -13.99 -7.50 14.13
CA VAL A 197 -13.39 -6.20 14.47
C VAL A 197 -13.35 -5.30 13.23
N MET A 198 -12.92 -5.85 12.10
CA MET A 198 -12.84 -5.09 10.85
C MET A 198 -14.23 -4.62 10.38
N ALA A 199 -15.23 -5.51 10.40
CA ALA A 199 -16.59 -5.17 9.97
C ALA A 199 -17.23 -4.07 10.82
N ASP A 200 -17.06 -4.15 12.15
CA ASP A 200 -17.56 -3.15 13.10
C ASP A 200 -16.92 -1.77 12.85
N ILE A 201 -15.59 -1.74 12.66
CA ILE A 201 -14.86 -0.50 12.43
C ILE A 201 -15.17 0.07 11.03
N ALA A 202 -15.24 -0.77 9.98
CA ALA A 202 -15.63 -0.34 8.65
C ALA A 202 -17.03 0.29 8.65
N GLY A 203 -17.99 -0.35 9.34
CA GLY A 203 -19.34 0.16 9.52
C GLY A 203 -19.38 1.51 10.21
N SER A 204 -18.59 1.70 11.28
CA SER A 204 -18.54 2.98 12.03
C SER A 204 -17.94 4.13 11.22
N HIS A 205 -17.05 3.83 10.25
CA HIS A 205 -16.45 4.80 9.34
C HIS A 205 -17.20 4.92 8.00
N GLY A 206 -18.29 4.15 7.81
CA GLY A 206 -19.07 4.15 6.58
C GLY A 206 -18.29 3.68 5.36
N LEU A 207 -17.33 2.76 5.55
CA LEU A 207 -16.56 2.13 4.49
C LEU A 207 -17.20 0.80 4.09
N PRO A 208 -17.34 0.51 2.78
CA PRO A 208 -17.75 -0.81 2.33
C PRO A 208 -16.63 -1.82 2.59
N VAL A 209 -17.02 -3.06 2.89
CA VAL A 209 -16.07 -4.19 3.01
C VAL A 209 -15.99 -4.90 1.67
N GLU A 210 -14.76 -5.03 1.15
CA GLU A 210 -14.49 -5.79 -0.07
C GLU A 210 -14.39 -7.27 0.23
N GLY A 211 -15.21 -8.06 -0.48
CA GLY A 211 -15.29 -9.51 -0.25
C GLY A 211 -14.45 -10.36 -1.20
N SER A 212 -13.99 -9.79 -2.30
CA SER A 212 -13.26 -10.52 -3.35
C SER A 212 -12.28 -9.59 -4.07
N PRO A 213 -11.32 -8.97 -3.36
CA PRO A 213 -10.34 -8.11 -4.01
C PRO A 213 -9.47 -8.93 -4.96
N MET A 214 -9.11 -8.36 -6.11
CA MET A 214 -8.28 -9.05 -7.10
C MET A 214 -6.90 -9.42 -6.53
N ASP A 215 -6.36 -8.60 -5.66
CA ASP A 215 -5.08 -8.86 -4.99
C ASP A 215 -5.12 -10.09 -4.05
N CYS A 216 -6.32 -10.63 -3.79
CA CYS A 216 -6.54 -11.76 -2.87
C CYS A 216 -7.24 -12.95 -3.53
N ILE A 217 -7.30 -13.04 -4.85
CA ILE A 217 -8.06 -14.10 -5.56
C ILE A 217 -7.65 -15.51 -5.12
N ASP A 218 -6.36 -15.73 -4.90
CA ASP A 218 -5.81 -17.04 -4.53
C ASP A 218 -5.58 -17.17 -3.00
N LEU A 219 -6.05 -16.21 -2.19
CA LEU A 219 -5.82 -16.22 -0.76
C LEU A 219 -7.00 -16.82 0.02
N PRO A 220 -6.75 -17.64 1.05
CA PRO A 220 -7.81 -18.22 1.86
C PRO A 220 -8.53 -17.15 2.68
N PRO A 221 -9.87 -16.99 2.52
CA PRO A 221 -10.65 -16.07 3.33
C PRO A 221 -10.84 -16.61 4.76
N GLN A 222 -10.81 -15.71 5.75
CA GLN A 222 -11.15 -15.99 7.15
C GLN A 222 -12.47 -15.36 7.59
N GLY A 223 -13.26 -14.92 6.69
CA GLY A 223 -14.48 -14.15 6.87
C GLY A 223 -14.56 -13.07 5.82
N LYS A 224 -15.63 -12.29 5.86
CA LYS A 224 -15.81 -11.23 4.86
C LYS A 224 -14.70 -10.18 4.96
N GLY A 225 -13.91 -10.04 3.90
CA GLY A 225 -12.88 -9.01 3.76
C GLY A 225 -11.57 -9.28 4.52
N VAL A 226 -11.37 -10.47 5.10
CA VAL A 226 -10.10 -10.84 5.75
C VAL A 226 -9.50 -12.06 5.07
N PHE A 227 -8.23 -11.95 4.66
CA PHE A 227 -7.52 -12.98 3.92
C PHE A 227 -6.16 -13.27 4.56
N VAL A 228 -5.74 -14.55 4.49
CA VAL A 228 -4.43 -14.97 5.00
C VAL A 228 -3.40 -14.88 3.89
N LEU A 229 -2.28 -14.26 4.18
CA LEU A 229 -1.13 -14.24 3.27
C LEU A 229 -0.63 -15.66 2.99
N PRO A 230 -0.14 -15.94 1.77
CA PRO A 230 0.31 -17.28 1.41
C PRO A 230 1.57 -17.67 2.20
N ASP A 231 1.71 -18.94 2.51
CA ASP A 231 2.99 -19.48 2.99
C ASP A 231 4.01 -19.45 1.84
N LEU A 232 5.10 -18.69 2.03
CA LEU A 232 6.19 -18.54 1.05
C LEU A 232 7.30 -19.58 1.23
N THR A 233 7.08 -20.63 2.03
CA THR A 233 7.94 -21.82 1.98
C THR A 233 7.77 -22.53 0.62
N PRO A 234 8.87 -23.06 0.01
CA PRO A 234 8.80 -23.57 -1.35
C PRO A 234 7.71 -24.64 -1.46
N PRO A 235 6.84 -24.56 -2.48
CA PRO A 235 5.95 -25.66 -2.78
C PRO A 235 6.80 -26.90 -3.05
N LYS A 236 6.46 -28.01 -2.44
CA LYS A 236 6.91 -29.33 -2.93
C LYS A 236 6.58 -29.32 -4.41
N ALA A 237 7.61 -29.49 -5.26
CA ALA A 237 7.54 -29.42 -6.71
C ALA A 237 6.28 -30.08 -7.31
N THR A 238 5.23 -29.33 -7.45
CA THR A 238 4.00 -29.66 -8.15
C THR A 238 3.75 -28.56 -9.15
N GLY A 239 4.45 -28.59 -10.26
CA GLY A 239 4.10 -28.15 -11.60
C GLY A 239 3.36 -26.81 -11.87
N SER A 240 3.18 -25.92 -10.88
CA SER A 240 2.59 -24.59 -11.08
C SER A 240 3.58 -23.51 -10.65
N GLU A 241 4.57 -23.27 -11.49
CA GLU A 241 5.71 -22.39 -11.20
C GLU A 241 5.40 -20.87 -11.27
N GLU A 242 4.17 -20.43 -11.48
CA GLU A 242 3.89 -19.02 -11.79
C GLU A 242 2.71 -18.44 -11.02
N GLY A 243 2.66 -18.62 -9.69
CA GLY A 243 1.80 -17.78 -8.86
C GLY A 243 2.32 -16.34 -8.80
N THR A 244 1.44 -15.36 -8.66
CA THR A 244 1.73 -13.91 -8.58
C THR A 244 2.84 -13.58 -7.56
N TRP A 245 3.09 -14.44 -6.59
CA TRP A 245 4.06 -14.30 -5.49
C TRP A 245 5.43 -14.97 -5.76
N GLY A 246 5.59 -15.70 -6.87
CA GLY A 246 6.81 -16.52 -7.13
C GLY A 246 8.07 -15.72 -7.46
N HIS A 247 7.94 -14.45 -7.84
CA HIS A 247 9.07 -13.60 -8.28
C HIS A 247 9.44 -12.48 -7.31
N THR A 248 8.79 -12.40 -6.15
CA THR A 248 9.02 -11.38 -5.12
C THR A 248 9.52 -11.99 -3.83
N GLY A 249 10.01 -11.16 -2.92
CA GLY A 249 10.29 -11.53 -1.55
C GLY A 249 9.01 -11.61 -0.70
N ALA A 250 9.20 -11.86 0.58
CA ALA A 250 8.14 -11.79 1.59
C ALA A 250 7.79 -10.33 1.93
N SER A 251 6.73 -10.14 2.73
CA SER A 251 6.33 -8.87 3.31
C SER A 251 6.84 -8.68 4.75
N SER A 252 6.66 -7.48 5.28
CA SER A 252 6.89 -7.16 6.69
C SER A 252 6.07 -8.05 7.65
N ALA A 253 4.86 -8.42 7.25
CA ALA A 253 3.99 -9.30 8.03
C ALA A 253 4.56 -10.73 8.14
N HIS A 254 5.04 -11.30 7.04
CA HIS A 254 5.71 -12.60 7.05
C HIS A 254 6.98 -12.57 7.92
N TYR A 255 7.73 -11.47 7.83
CA TYR A 255 8.97 -11.34 8.60
C TYR A 255 8.67 -11.22 10.11
N THR A 256 7.60 -10.54 10.49
CA THR A 256 7.13 -10.44 11.87
C THR A 256 6.67 -11.79 12.42
N ASP A 257 5.98 -12.59 11.61
CA ASP A 257 5.47 -13.91 12.02
C ASP A 257 6.60 -14.88 12.42
N ARG A 258 7.80 -14.74 11.83
CA ARG A 258 9.00 -15.49 12.23
C ARG A 258 9.38 -15.32 13.71
N HIS A 259 8.99 -14.20 14.32
CA HIS A 259 9.19 -13.91 15.74
C HIS A 259 7.95 -14.21 16.58
N GLY A 260 6.91 -14.82 16.00
CA GLY A 260 5.64 -15.14 16.65
C GLY A 260 4.68 -13.94 16.76
N GLY A 261 5.03 -12.78 16.21
CA GLY A 261 4.16 -11.61 16.15
C GLY A 261 3.08 -11.76 15.07
N LEU A 262 1.97 -11.03 15.21
CA LEU A 262 0.92 -10.93 14.20
C LEU A 262 1.26 -9.82 13.21
N GLY A 263 1.25 -10.11 11.93
CA GLY A 263 1.34 -9.10 10.87
C GLY A 263 -0.04 -8.86 10.25
N ILE A 264 -0.44 -7.60 10.11
CA ILE A 264 -1.68 -7.22 9.41
C ILE A 264 -1.43 -6.08 8.42
N LEU A 265 -2.14 -6.13 7.30
CA LEU A 265 -2.11 -5.12 6.23
C LEU A 265 -3.54 -4.62 6.00
N PRO A 266 -3.99 -3.57 6.71
CA PRO A 266 -5.30 -2.97 6.48
C PRO A 266 -5.29 -2.13 5.19
N GLU A 267 -6.07 -2.55 4.21
CA GLU A 267 -6.29 -1.87 2.94
C GLU A 267 -7.51 -0.95 3.01
N VAL A 268 -7.36 0.28 2.56
CA VAL A 268 -8.45 1.26 2.47
C VAL A 268 -8.52 1.88 1.08
N PRO A 269 -9.71 2.09 0.52
CA PRO A 269 -9.82 2.70 -0.80
C PRO A 269 -9.66 4.22 -0.76
N MET A 270 -9.07 4.82 -1.81
CA MET A 270 -9.09 6.26 -2.03
C MET A 270 -10.43 6.75 -2.56
N TRP A 271 -11.07 5.95 -3.40
CA TRP A 271 -12.38 6.21 -3.97
C TRP A 271 -13.34 5.06 -3.67
N ALA A 272 -14.52 5.40 -3.18
CA ALA A 272 -15.63 4.45 -3.18
C ALA A 272 -16.20 4.37 -4.62
N THR A 273 -16.29 3.17 -5.16
CA THR A 273 -16.87 2.89 -6.47
C THR A 273 -18.23 2.23 -6.31
N THR A 274 -19.07 2.37 -7.33
CA THR A 274 -20.28 1.55 -7.44
C THR A 274 -19.92 0.25 -8.12
N PRO A 275 -20.55 -0.89 -7.72
CA PRO A 275 -20.40 -2.12 -8.49
C PRO A 275 -20.69 -1.85 -9.97
N ILE A 276 -19.78 -2.27 -10.85
CA ILE A 276 -19.92 -2.03 -12.27
C ILE A 276 -20.51 -3.26 -12.96
N ASP A 277 -21.47 -3.01 -13.83
CA ASP A 277 -21.95 -4.02 -14.78
C ASP A 277 -21.07 -3.97 -16.05
N LEU A 278 -19.81 -4.33 -15.92
CA LEU A 278 -18.88 -4.48 -17.02
C LEU A 278 -18.74 -5.97 -17.33
N PRO A 279 -19.27 -6.47 -18.46
CA PRO A 279 -19.09 -7.87 -18.85
C PRO A 279 -17.61 -8.25 -18.88
N SER A 280 -17.28 -9.42 -18.31
CA SER A 280 -15.90 -9.93 -18.25
C SER A 280 -15.20 -9.91 -19.63
N GLU A 281 -15.92 -10.26 -20.70
CA GLU A 281 -15.40 -10.19 -22.06
C GLU A 281 -14.97 -8.77 -22.48
N LYS A 282 -15.72 -7.73 -22.08
CA LYS A 282 -15.36 -6.34 -22.38
C LYS A 282 -14.17 -5.86 -21.57
N ALA A 283 -14.03 -6.31 -20.32
CA ALA A 283 -12.87 -6.03 -19.49
C ALA A 283 -11.61 -6.69 -20.10
N VAL A 284 -11.71 -7.96 -20.46
CA VAL A 284 -10.64 -8.72 -21.12
C VAL A 284 -10.22 -8.09 -22.46
N CYS A 285 -11.18 -7.73 -23.29
CA CYS A 285 -10.90 -7.05 -24.58
C CYS A 285 -10.13 -5.75 -24.34
N PHE A 286 -10.56 -4.95 -23.38
CA PHE A 286 -9.91 -3.69 -23.05
C PHE A 286 -8.47 -3.89 -22.53
N LEU A 287 -8.23 -4.87 -21.66
CA LEU A 287 -6.88 -5.18 -21.16
C LEU A 287 -5.94 -5.58 -22.32
N THR A 288 -6.44 -6.41 -23.25
CA THR A 288 -5.68 -6.83 -24.45
C THR A 288 -5.36 -5.64 -25.34
N GLU A 289 -6.35 -4.82 -25.66
CA GLU A 289 -6.17 -3.60 -26.47
C GLU A 289 -5.16 -2.63 -25.82
N ALA A 290 -5.25 -2.44 -24.52
CA ALA A 290 -4.35 -1.57 -23.76
C ALA A 290 -2.91 -2.11 -23.76
N HIS A 291 -2.74 -3.42 -23.53
CA HIS A 291 -1.45 -4.10 -23.60
C HIS A 291 -0.76 -3.86 -24.96
N ASP A 292 -1.49 -4.07 -26.05
CA ASP A 292 -0.95 -3.91 -27.40
C ASP A 292 -0.68 -2.44 -27.75
N ALA A 293 -1.58 -1.53 -27.36
CA ALA A 293 -1.41 -0.11 -27.60
C ALA A 293 -0.17 0.45 -26.89
N LEU A 294 0.03 0.11 -25.61
CA LEU A 294 1.21 0.50 -24.84
C LEU A 294 2.49 -0.10 -25.45
N GLY A 295 2.46 -1.38 -25.88
CA GLY A 295 3.60 -2.01 -26.53
C GLY A 295 4.04 -1.26 -27.78
N ARG A 296 3.13 -0.95 -28.68
CA ARG A 296 3.42 -0.17 -29.90
C ARG A 296 4.01 1.22 -29.60
N LEU A 297 3.64 1.85 -28.50
CA LEU A 297 4.21 3.15 -28.10
C LEU A 297 5.60 2.99 -27.50
N ILE A 298 5.81 1.98 -26.63
CA ILE A 298 7.11 1.66 -26.03
C ILE A 298 8.14 1.34 -27.13
N ASP A 299 7.77 0.54 -28.14
CA ASP A 299 8.65 0.17 -29.27
C ASP A 299 9.12 1.39 -30.10
N ARG A 300 8.42 2.51 -30.00
CA ARG A 300 8.75 3.76 -30.66
C ARG A 300 9.66 4.66 -29.83
N LEU A 301 9.96 4.31 -28.59
CA LEU A 301 10.86 5.11 -27.75
C LEU A 301 12.31 4.95 -28.22
N PRO A 302 13.14 6.00 -28.08
CA PRO A 302 14.59 5.87 -28.23
C PRO A 302 15.16 5.09 -27.03
N GLN A 303 16.36 4.53 -27.19
CA GLN A 303 17.09 4.00 -26.05
C GLN A 303 17.35 5.12 -25.02
N SER A 304 17.10 4.82 -23.76
CA SER A 304 17.32 5.72 -22.62
C SER A 304 18.20 5.04 -21.58
N GLN A 305 19.03 5.81 -20.89
CA GLN A 305 19.82 5.31 -19.75
C GLN A 305 19.01 5.37 -18.44
N ASP A 306 18.08 6.30 -18.32
CA ASP A 306 17.16 6.38 -17.18
C ASP A 306 15.90 5.57 -17.49
N LEU A 307 15.79 4.42 -16.85
CA LEU A 307 14.69 3.47 -17.02
C LEU A 307 13.71 3.45 -15.84
N PHE A 308 13.83 4.39 -14.90
CA PHE A 308 13.09 4.39 -13.65
C PHE A 308 11.56 4.25 -13.87
N PHE A 309 10.95 5.16 -14.60
CA PHE A 309 9.53 5.08 -14.92
C PHE A 309 9.22 4.06 -16.03
N LEU A 310 10.13 3.87 -16.97
CA LEU A 310 9.92 2.93 -18.06
C LEU A 310 9.81 1.49 -17.57
N ASN A 311 10.70 1.05 -16.68
CA ASN A 311 10.64 -0.30 -16.12
C ASN A 311 9.33 -0.52 -15.36
N ALA A 312 8.87 0.47 -14.58
CA ALA A 312 7.60 0.40 -13.88
C ALA A 312 6.39 0.31 -14.85
N ALA A 313 6.41 1.07 -15.95
CA ALA A 313 5.37 1.01 -16.97
C ALA A 313 5.36 -0.33 -17.72
N ILE A 314 6.54 -0.87 -18.03
CA ILE A 314 6.69 -2.19 -18.69
C ILE A 314 6.17 -3.30 -17.79
N GLU A 315 6.56 -3.33 -16.51
CA GLU A 315 6.07 -4.34 -15.58
C GLU A 315 4.56 -4.24 -15.38
N THR A 316 4.03 -3.03 -15.17
CA THR A 316 2.57 -2.84 -15.07
C THR A 316 1.85 -3.27 -16.34
N ARG A 317 2.44 -3.04 -17.52
CA ARG A 317 1.89 -3.56 -18.77
C ARG A 317 1.92 -5.09 -18.84
N SER A 318 2.99 -5.72 -18.35
CA SER A 318 3.18 -7.17 -18.45
C SER A 318 2.17 -7.98 -17.64
N ILE A 319 1.56 -7.40 -16.62
CA ILE A 319 0.52 -8.08 -15.82
C ILE A 319 -0.86 -8.07 -16.47
N LEU A 320 -1.12 -7.22 -17.50
CA LEU A 320 -2.44 -7.09 -18.10
C LEU A 320 -2.96 -8.42 -18.73
N PRO A 321 -2.14 -9.24 -19.43
CA PRO A 321 -2.59 -10.54 -19.92
C PRO A 321 -3.02 -11.49 -18.78
N ARG A 322 -2.26 -11.55 -17.68
CA ARG A 322 -2.62 -12.40 -16.53
C ARG A 322 -3.90 -11.94 -15.84
N MET A 323 -4.10 -10.63 -15.73
CA MET A 323 -5.38 -10.08 -15.26
C MET A 323 -6.55 -10.50 -16.15
N ALA A 324 -6.36 -10.46 -17.46
CA ALA A 324 -7.39 -10.90 -18.42
C ALA A 324 -7.73 -12.39 -18.26
N GLU A 325 -6.75 -13.24 -17.96
CA GLU A 325 -6.96 -14.67 -17.63
C GLU A 325 -7.74 -14.83 -16.33
N LEU A 326 -7.30 -14.16 -15.24
CA LEU A 326 -7.98 -14.22 -13.93
C LEU A 326 -9.44 -13.77 -14.02
N ILE A 327 -9.75 -12.72 -14.80
CA ILE A 327 -11.13 -12.28 -15.01
C ILE A 327 -11.95 -13.32 -15.78
N ARG A 328 -11.36 -14.05 -16.74
CA ARG A 328 -12.06 -15.15 -17.43
C ARG A 328 -12.33 -16.32 -16.48
N GLU A 329 -11.34 -16.71 -15.69
CA GLU A 329 -11.42 -17.81 -14.73
C GLU A 329 -12.47 -17.53 -13.62
N ASN A 330 -12.61 -16.26 -13.20
CA ASN A 330 -13.50 -15.81 -12.13
C ASN A 330 -14.69 -14.98 -12.63
N SER A 331 -15.18 -15.23 -13.85
CA SER A 331 -16.21 -14.42 -14.51
C SER A 331 -17.52 -14.30 -13.73
N GLU A 332 -17.87 -15.31 -12.93
CA GLU A 332 -19.10 -15.35 -12.12
C GLU A 332 -18.99 -14.47 -10.84
N ALA A 333 -17.79 -14.22 -10.35
CA ALA A 333 -17.57 -13.48 -9.11
C ALA A 333 -17.66 -11.96 -9.28
N GLY A 334 -17.60 -11.43 -10.51
CA GLY A 334 -17.62 -9.99 -10.78
C GLY A 334 -16.39 -9.23 -10.25
N SER A 335 -15.31 -9.97 -9.93
CA SER A 335 -14.12 -9.41 -9.27
C SER A 335 -13.16 -8.78 -10.28
N GLY A 336 -12.52 -7.66 -9.90
CA GLY A 336 -11.39 -7.08 -10.60
C GLY A 336 -11.70 -6.26 -11.86
N GLN A 337 -12.97 -6.04 -12.19
CA GLN A 337 -13.33 -5.22 -13.36
C GLN A 337 -12.97 -3.75 -13.17
N ASP A 338 -12.96 -3.25 -11.94
CA ASP A 338 -12.49 -1.91 -11.61
C ASP A 338 -10.98 -1.77 -11.85
N LEU A 339 -10.18 -2.73 -11.38
CA LEU A 339 -8.74 -2.76 -11.64
C LEU A 339 -8.43 -2.93 -13.14
N ALA A 340 -9.24 -3.70 -13.89
CA ALA A 340 -9.10 -3.79 -15.32
C ALA A 340 -9.21 -2.42 -16.02
N LEU A 341 -9.96 -1.48 -15.46
CA LEU A 341 -10.07 -0.12 -15.97
C LEU A 341 -8.94 0.79 -15.48
N LEU A 342 -8.38 0.56 -14.29
CA LEU A 342 -7.41 1.45 -13.65
C LEU A 342 -5.95 1.10 -13.98
N ILE A 343 -5.60 -0.19 -14.04
CA ILE A 343 -4.21 -0.62 -14.27
C ILE A 343 -3.63 -0.15 -15.61
N PRO A 344 -4.38 -0.15 -16.74
CA PRO A 344 -3.88 0.48 -17.98
C PRO A 344 -3.58 1.98 -17.82
N CYS A 345 -4.37 2.72 -17.05
CA CYS A 345 -4.11 4.13 -16.75
C CYS A 345 -2.80 4.30 -15.96
N ARG A 346 -2.53 3.41 -15.01
CA ARG A 346 -1.29 3.38 -14.23
C ARG A 346 -0.06 3.22 -15.14
N ALA A 347 -0.09 2.23 -16.04
CA ALA A 347 0.99 2.01 -17.00
C ALA A 347 1.19 3.21 -17.94
N ALA A 348 0.11 3.79 -18.47
CA ALA A 348 0.17 4.97 -19.34
C ALA A 348 0.72 6.20 -18.61
N GLY A 349 0.32 6.42 -17.37
CA GLY A 349 0.82 7.54 -16.55
C GLY A 349 2.33 7.47 -16.31
N MET A 350 2.83 6.30 -15.92
CA MET A 350 4.28 6.09 -15.73
C MET A 350 5.05 6.20 -17.04
N LEU A 351 4.50 5.70 -18.15
CA LEU A 351 5.10 5.87 -19.48
C LEU A 351 5.17 7.34 -19.88
N LEU A 352 4.13 8.12 -19.59
CA LEU A 352 4.10 9.56 -19.86
C LEU A 352 5.21 10.28 -19.08
N ARG A 353 5.41 9.94 -17.79
CA ARG A 353 6.48 10.52 -16.97
C ARG A 353 7.87 10.17 -17.50
N HIS A 354 8.09 8.96 -17.99
CA HIS A 354 9.35 8.60 -18.65
C HIS A 354 9.59 9.46 -19.90
N ILE A 355 8.57 9.66 -20.72
CA ILE A 355 8.70 10.47 -21.93
C ILE A 355 8.98 11.93 -21.58
N ASP A 356 8.34 12.47 -20.55
CA ASP A 356 8.60 13.84 -20.06
C ASP A 356 10.04 13.99 -19.56
N GLN A 357 10.64 12.96 -18.90
CA GLN A 357 12.09 12.97 -18.57
C GLN A 357 12.96 12.96 -19.84
N CYS A 358 12.63 12.15 -20.84
CA CYS A 358 13.37 12.13 -22.10
C CYS A 358 13.28 13.49 -22.82
N LEU A 359 12.11 14.12 -22.80
CA LEU A 359 11.90 15.47 -23.39
C LEU A 359 12.64 16.57 -22.62
N ALA A 360 12.86 16.42 -21.33
CA ALA A 360 13.70 17.36 -20.58
C ALA A 360 15.16 17.34 -21.09
N THR A 361 15.61 16.21 -21.65
CA THR A 361 16.96 16.06 -22.21
C THR A 361 16.99 16.41 -23.71
N ASP A 362 15.96 16.03 -24.47
CA ASP A 362 15.79 16.33 -25.91
C ASP A 362 14.44 17.00 -26.21
N PRO A 363 14.29 18.30 -25.86
CA PRO A 363 13.00 19.00 -25.94
C PRO A 363 12.51 19.23 -27.36
N LYS A 364 13.35 19.02 -28.38
CA LYS A 364 12.99 19.25 -29.80
C LYS A 364 12.71 17.96 -30.57
N SER A 365 12.73 16.80 -29.93
CA SER A 365 12.52 15.51 -30.59
C SER A 365 11.09 15.36 -31.10
N PRO A 366 10.82 15.38 -32.44
CA PRO A 366 9.47 15.20 -32.98
C PRO A 366 8.92 13.80 -32.67
N ARG A 367 9.82 12.82 -32.57
CA ARG A 367 9.47 11.42 -32.24
C ARG A 367 8.93 11.32 -30.83
N LEU A 368 9.62 11.93 -29.84
CA LEU A 368 9.18 11.93 -28.43
C LEU A 368 7.86 12.67 -28.28
N HIS A 369 7.69 13.84 -28.90
CA HIS A 369 6.42 14.56 -28.88
C HIS A 369 5.27 13.72 -29.45
N ALA A 370 5.46 13.07 -30.59
CA ALA A 370 4.43 12.24 -31.19
C ALA A 370 4.06 11.02 -30.33
N VAL A 371 5.03 10.40 -29.64
CA VAL A 371 4.76 9.30 -28.70
C VAL A 371 4.06 9.84 -27.45
N ARG A 372 4.51 10.97 -26.91
CA ARG A 372 3.89 11.65 -25.77
C ARG A 372 2.41 11.94 -26.00
N ASP A 373 2.09 12.55 -27.14
CA ASP A 373 0.71 12.88 -27.52
C ASP A 373 -0.17 11.62 -27.62
N GLY A 374 0.38 10.53 -28.15
CA GLY A 374 -0.30 9.23 -28.21
C GLY A 374 -0.59 8.65 -26.81
N VAL A 375 0.39 8.64 -25.91
CA VAL A 375 0.22 8.16 -24.53
C VAL A 375 -0.77 9.04 -23.77
N ASP A 376 -0.66 10.36 -23.92
CA ASP A 376 -1.56 11.32 -23.26
C ASP A 376 -3.01 11.15 -23.72
N ALA A 377 -3.23 10.93 -25.01
CA ALA A 377 -4.55 10.66 -25.56
C ALA A 377 -5.17 9.38 -24.98
N PHE A 378 -4.38 8.30 -24.85
CA PHE A 378 -4.84 7.05 -24.23
C PHE A 378 -5.14 7.25 -22.74
N LEU A 379 -4.23 7.87 -21.99
CA LEU A 379 -4.44 8.11 -20.56
C LEU A 379 -5.75 8.86 -20.30
N ARG A 380 -5.97 9.96 -21.02
CA ARG A 380 -7.23 10.72 -20.92
C ARG A 380 -8.46 9.90 -21.29
N ALA A 381 -8.38 9.14 -22.38
CA ALA A 381 -9.52 8.33 -22.81
C ALA A 381 -9.84 7.22 -21.81
N TRP A 382 -8.81 6.55 -21.29
CA TRP A 382 -8.98 5.47 -20.32
C TRP A 382 -9.44 5.98 -18.94
N CYS A 383 -8.89 7.10 -18.45
CA CYS A 383 -9.39 7.72 -17.22
C CYS A 383 -10.87 8.13 -17.36
N ARG A 384 -11.28 8.77 -18.48
CA ARG A 384 -12.70 9.08 -18.72
C ARG A 384 -13.57 7.82 -18.76
N ARG A 385 -13.11 6.73 -19.37
CA ARG A 385 -13.82 5.45 -19.38
C ARG A 385 -13.99 4.90 -17.97
N ALA A 386 -12.92 4.91 -17.18
CA ALA A 386 -12.96 4.48 -15.78
C ALA A 386 -13.90 5.36 -14.94
N GLU A 387 -13.83 6.68 -15.07
CA GLU A 387 -14.73 7.61 -14.37
C GLU A 387 -16.21 7.38 -14.70
N GLN A 388 -16.53 7.14 -15.97
CA GLN A 388 -17.90 6.87 -16.42
C GLN A 388 -18.44 5.54 -15.90
N ALA A 389 -17.60 4.50 -15.87
CA ALA A 389 -17.98 3.17 -15.45
C ALA A 389 -18.05 3.06 -13.91
N LEU A 390 -17.00 3.50 -13.23
CA LEU A 390 -16.82 3.34 -11.77
C LEU A 390 -17.59 4.39 -10.97
N ARG A 391 -17.83 5.57 -11.55
CA ARG A 391 -18.40 6.74 -10.85
C ARG A 391 -17.73 6.97 -9.50
N PRO A 392 -16.38 7.10 -9.46
CA PRO A 392 -15.62 7.15 -8.23
C PRO A 392 -16.05 8.34 -7.37
N ARG A 393 -16.36 8.06 -6.12
CA ARG A 393 -16.68 9.10 -5.12
C ARG A 393 -15.47 9.24 -4.19
N PRO A 394 -14.88 10.44 -4.11
CA PRO A 394 -13.79 10.73 -3.20
C PRO A 394 -14.13 10.35 -1.76
N LEU A 395 -13.21 9.67 -1.09
CA LEU A 395 -13.31 9.39 0.34
C LEU A 395 -12.47 10.40 1.13
N PRO A 396 -13.06 11.12 2.10
CA PRO A 396 -12.31 12.00 2.98
C PRO A 396 -11.20 11.24 3.70
N LEU A 397 -10.01 11.84 3.81
CA LEU A 397 -8.87 11.23 4.49
C LEU A 397 -9.19 10.88 5.95
N SER A 398 -9.98 11.71 6.64
CA SER A 398 -10.45 11.44 7.99
C SER A 398 -11.21 10.12 8.13
N ARG A 399 -11.89 9.67 7.06
CA ARG A 399 -12.62 8.41 7.05
C ARG A 399 -11.68 7.22 6.87
N THR A 400 -10.75 7.28 5.92
CA THR A 400 -9.84 6.18 5.57
C THR A 400 -8.69 6.03 6.56
N ALA A 401 -7.97 7.11 6.85
CA ALA A 401 -6.95 7.12 7.90
C ALA A 401 -7.55 6.92 9.30
N GLY A 402 -8.77 7.45 9.53
CA GLY A 402 -9.50 7.21 10.77
C GLY A 402 -9.82 5.73 10.99
N TYR A 403 -10.26 5.04 9.95
CA TYR A 403 -10.47 3.59 9.99
C TYR A 403 -9.17 2.84 10.33
N GLN A 404 -8.06 3.14 9.62
CA GLN A 404 -6.78 2.49 9.90
C GLN A 404 -6.32 2.75 11.35
N LEU A 405 -6.46 3.98 11.85
CA LEU A 405 -6.15 4.32 13.24
C LEU A 405 -6.99 3.49 14.23
N ALA A 406 -8.30 3.41 13.99
CA ALA A 406 -9.20 2.61 14.83
C ALA A 406 -8.84 1.10 14.80
N MET A 407 -8.48 0.58 13.62
CA MET A 407 -8.01 -0.81 13.47
C MET A 407 -6.74 -1.08 14.28
N ILE A 408 -5.73 -0.21 14.18
CA ILE A 408 -4.47 -0.34 14.95
C ILE A 408 -4.78 -0.42 16.44
N LEU A 409 -5.57 0.52 16.94
CA LEU A 409 -5.89 0.62 18.38
C LEU A 409 -6.72 -0.58 18.86
N ALA A 410 -7.73 -1.01 18.08
CA ALA A 410 -8.59 -2.14 18.46
C ALA A 410 -7.83 -3.47 18.46
N VAL A 411 -6.98 -3.71 17.47
CA VAL A 411 -6.16 -4.93 17.40
C VAL A 411 -5.12 -4.95 18.53
N ALA A 412 -4.44 -3.84 18.77
CA ALA A 412 -3.47 -3.73 19.87
C ALA A 412 -4.14 -3.93 21.26
N GLU A 413 -5.31 -3.33 21.51
CA GLU A 413 -6.08 -3.51 22.73
C GLU A 413 -6.50 -4.98 22.92
N ARG A 414 -6.95 -5.64 21.85
CA ARG A 414 -7.34 -7.05 21.88
C ARG A 414 -6.18 -7.97 22.23
N LEU A 415 -5.01 -7.74 21.63
CA LEU A 415 -3.80 -8.51 21.93
C LEU A 415 -3.28 -8.23 23.35
N ALA A 416 -3.34 -6.98 23.81
CA ALA A 416 -2.93 -6.61 25.16
C ALA A 416 -3.88 -7.15 26.25
N ALA A 417 -5.13 -7.47 25.92
CA ALA A 417 -6.10 -8.06 26.83
C ALA A 417 -6.05 -9.60 26.86
N ALA A 418 -5.40 -10.23 25.88
CA ALA A 418 -5.24 -11.67 25.87
C ALA A 418 -4.35 -12.10 27.07
N PRO A 419 -4.72 -13.15 27.84
CA PRO A 419 -3.87 -13.68 28.89
C PRO A 419 -2.54 -14.12 28.26
N ALA A 420 -1.42 -13.78 28.91
CA ALA A 420 -0.11 -14.26 28.49
C ALA A 420 -0.19 -15.80 28.41
N GLY A 421 -0.07 -16.34 27.21
CA GLY A 421 -0.02 -17.79 27.01
C GLY A 421 1.10 -18.38 27.89
N PRO A 422 1.00 -19.64 28.34
CA PRO A 422 2.03 -20.25 29.15
C PRO A 422 3.36 -20.13 28.38
N SER A 423 4.31 -19.42 28.97
CA SER A 423 5.68 -19.32 28.44
C SER A 423 6.19 -20.75 28.24
N GLY A 424 6.27 -21.16 26.96
CA GLY A 424 6.88 -22.44 26.62
C GLY A 424 8.30 -22.48 27.21
N THR A 425 8.46 -23.16 28.31
CA THR A 425 9.76 -23.55 28.82
C THR A 425 10.40 -24.42 27.74
N ALA A 426 11.34 -23.83 27.01
CA ALA A 426 12.25 -24.59 26.16
C ALA A 426 13.01 -25.58 27.07
N THR A 427 12.71 -26.85 26.91
CA THR A 427 13.55 -27.96 27.37
C THR A 427 14.49 -28.38 26.26
#